data_ae3ddd3ee5acc4813314365ed3acbaf2
#
_entry.id   ae3ddd3ee5acc4813314365ed3acbaf2
#
_cell.length_a   1.000
_cell.length_b   1.000
_cell.length_c   1.000
_cell.angle_alpha   90.00
_cell.angle_beta   90.00
_cell.angle_gamma   90.00
#
_symmetry.space_group_name_H-M   'P 1'
#
loop_
_entity.id
_entity.type
_entity.pdbx_description
1 polymer ?
#
loop_
_entity_poly.entity_id
_entity_poly.type
_entity_poly.pdbx_seq_one_letter_code
_entity_poly.pdbx_strand_id
1 'polypeptide(L)'
;MTGVALDSATLTLGMVAGEASGDLLAASLLGGLAARVPRLDAAGIGGPAMARHGFDDWWTIEALSVNGYLEVLREYPRLRRMREALAARLIAWQPRVFVGVDAPDFNLDLEARLRPHGIRAVHFIGPSIWAWRRERIDKIRRSVDHMLLVFPFEEAIYRDAGIPATYVGHPLADAIPEHSDGAAARRALGLPAAGAVVALLPGSRASEVEHLALPFLRTAAWLHERRRDLHFVLPAASATLFTRLKAIADAAQLPTGLSLTLVSGRSHDALAAADAVLVASGTATLETALFRKPMVIAYRMSWLSYQMMRRRGYLPYVGLPNILSGRFVVPEFLQSAVRAAAMGEALLRQLDDDAHRQAIVAQFGTLHDSLRRGCAERAARAVLELAGG
;
A
#
# COMPACT_ATOMS: atom_id res chain seq x y z
N MET A 1 -6.48 -28.82 -22.27
CA MET A 1 -7.19 -27.72 -21.59
C MET A 1 -8.54 -28.24 -21.12
N THR A 2 -8.57 -28.96 -20.02
CA THR A 2 -9.78 -29.50 -19.40
C THR A 2 -10.24 -28.52 -18.33
N GLY A 3 -11.33 -27.78 -18.65
CA GLY A 3 -12.01 -26.96 -17.64
C GLY A 3 -12.57 -27.86 -16.55
N VAL A 4 -12.12 -27.69 -15.33
CA VAL A 4 -12.74 -28.31 -14.15
C VAL A 4 -14.12 -27.67 -14.00
N ALA A 5 -15.15 -28.41 -14.31
CA ALA A 5 -16.53 -28.00 -14.05
C ALA A 5 -16.73 -27.98 -12.54
N LEU A 6 -17.00 -26.79 -11.99
CA LEU A 6 -17.47 -26.64 -10.62
C LEU A 6 -18.86 -27.30 -10.53
N ASP A 7 -18.96 -28.42 -9.82
CA ASP A 7 -20.17 -29.24 -9.70
C ASP A 7 -21.26 -28.58 -8.80
N SER A 8 -21.06 -27.36 -8.38
CA SER A 8 -22.05 -26.52 -7.68
C SER A 8 -22.09 -25.10 -8.26
N ALA A 9 -23.28 -24.65 -8.64
CA ALA A 9 -23.51 -23.32 -9.22
C ALA A 9 -23.10 -22.13 -8.31
N THR A 10 -22.73 -22.39 -7.06
CA THR A 10 -22.41 -21.37 -6.06
C THR A 10 -21.01 -21.58 -5.48
N LEU A 11 -20.16 -20.54 -5.50
CA LEU A 11 -18.90 -20.47 -4.75
C LEU A 11 -19.16 -19.83 -3.40
N THR A 12 -18.88 -20.55 -2.30
CA THR A 12 -18.89 -19.99 -0.94
C THR A 12 -17.48 -19.55 -0.53
N LEU A 13 -17.33 -18.29 -0.10
CA LEU A 13 -16.04 -17.64 0.14
C LEU A 13 -16.01 -16.89 1.47
N GLY A 14 -15.18 -17.33 2.41
CA GLY A 14 -14.88 -16.54 3.60
C GLY A 14 -13.80 -15.51 3.29
N MET A 15 -13.94 -14.25 3.74
CA MET A 15 -12.89 -13.24 3.56
C MET A 15 -12.70 -12.36 4.79
N VAL A 16 -11.46 -11.87 4.95
CA VAL A 16 -11.13 -10.84 5.93
C VAL A 16 -10.21 -9.81 5.31
N ALA A 17 -10.65 -8.55 5.30
CA ALA A 17 -9.83 -7.38 5.03
C ALA A 17 -9.59 -6.60 6.34
N GLY A 18 -8.36 -6.20 6.61
CA GLY A 18 -7.99 -5.57 7.89
C GLY A 18 -8.03 -4.05 7.89
N GLU A 19 -7.91 -3.41 6.74
CA GLU A 19 -7.81 -1.95 6.58
C GLU A 19 -8.52 -1.52 5.28
N ALA A 20 -8.72 -0.21 5.09
CA ALA A 20 -9.35 0.33 3.89
C ALA A 20 -8.64 -0.05 2.58
N SER A 21 -7.31 -0.16 2.59
CA SER A 21 -6.53 -0.66 1.45
C SER A 21 -6.84 -2.13 1.16
N GLY A 22 -6.93 -2.96 2.20
CA GLY A 22 -7.33 -4.36 2.09
C GLY A 22 -8.76 -4.53 1.58
N ASP A 23 -9.70 -3.66 1.99
CA ASP A 23 -11.09 -3.64 1.51
C ASP A 23 -11.17 -3.40 -0.01
N LEU A 24 -10.40 -2.44 -0.53
CA LEU A 24 -10.32 -2.19 -1.98
C LEU A 24 -9.76 -3.39 -2.75
N LEU A 25 -8.74 -4.03 -2.21
CA LEU A 25 -8.11 -5.22 -2.79
C LEU A 25 -9.05 -6.41 -2.80
N ALA A 26 -9.69 -6.66 -1.68
CA ALA A 26 -10.71 -7.72 -1.53
C ALA A 26 -11.90 -7.49 -2.47
N ALA A 27 -12.37 -6.26 -2.60
CA ALA A 27 -13.43 -5.88 -3.53
C ALA A 27 -13.05 -6.16 -4.99
N SER A 28 -11.79 -5.87 -5.37
CA SER A 28 -11.27 -6.18 -6.71
C SER A 28 -11.28 -7.69 -6.98
N LEU A 29 -10.86 -8.51 -5.99
CA LEU A 29 -10.94 -9.97 -6.09
C LEU A 29 -12.39 -10.47 -6.19
N LEU A 30 -13.31 -9.92 -5.37
CA LEU A 30 -14.74 -10.27 -5.44
C LEU A 30 -15.32 -9.97 -6.82
N GLY A 31 -15.00 -8.82 -7.42
CA GLY A 31 -15.40 -8.49 -8.79
C GLY A 31 -14.86 -9.47 -9.81
N GLY A 32 -13.59 -9.88 -9.68
CA GLY A 32 -12.96 -10.88 -10.54
C GLY A 32 -13.59 -12.28 -10.42
N LEU A 33 -14.00 -12.67 -9.22
CA LEU A 33 -14.70 -13.94 -8.97
C LEU A 33 -16.14 -13.90 -9.48
N ALA A 34 -16.89 -12.83 -9.18
CA ALA A 34 -18.28 -12.69 -9.62
C ALA A 34 -18.44 -12.72 -11.15
N ALA A 35 -17.42 -12.28 -11.88
CA ALA A 35 -17.40 -12.37 -13.34
C ALA A 35 -17.18 -13.79 -13.89
N ARG A 36 -16.86 -14.79 -13.02
CA ARG A 36 -16.44 -16.15 -13.42
C ARG A 36 -17.29 -17.27 -12.85
N VAL A 37 -18.09 -16.98 -11.84
CA VAL A 37 -18.99 -17.99 -11.22
C VAL A 37 -20.43 -17.55 -11.36
N PRO A 38 -21.37 -18.49 -11.54
CA PRO A 38 -22.80 -18.16 -11.66
C PRO A 38 -23.34 -17.48 -10.40
N ARG A 39 -22.86 -17.87 -9.22
CA ARG A 39 -23.23 -17.30 -7.94
C ARG A 39 -22.04 -17.28 -6.98
N LEU A 40 -21.80 -16.12 -6.38
CA LEU A 40 -20.81 -15.93 -5.33
C LEU A 40 -21.55 -15.63 -4.02
N ASP A 41 -21.29 -16.44 -2.99
CA ASP A 41 -21.74 -16.23 -1.62
C ASP A 41 -20.50 -15.96 -0.77
N ALA A 42 -20.29 -14.69 -0.38
CA ALA A 42 -19.08 -14.24 0.25
C ALA A 42 -19.38 -13.49 1.56
N ALA A 43 -18.71 -13.88 2.65
CA ALA A 43 -18.96 -13.31 3.96
C ALA A 43 -17.71 -13.26 4.86
N GLY A 44 -17.73 -12.42 5.90
CA GLY A 44 -16.66 -12.32 6.90
C GLY A 44 -16.44 -10.94 7.48
N ILE A 45 -15.21 -10.39 7.38
CA ILE A 45 -14.89 -9.02 7.80
C ILE A 45 -14.53 -8.21 6.57
N GLY A 46 -15.30 -7.17 6.31
CA GLY A 46 -15.14 -6.33 5.13
C GLY A 46 -15.51 -4.88 5.38
N GLY A 47 -15.40 -4.07 4.34
CA GLY A 47 -15.72 -2.67 4.35
C GLY A 47 -16.64 -2.27 3.20
N PRO A 48 -16.85 -0.95 3.02
CA PRO A 48 -17.79 -0.42 2.02
C PRO A 48 -17.48 -0.81 0.57
N ALA A 49 -16.20 -1.09 0.24
CA ALA A 49 -15.84 -1.51 -1.10
C ALA A 49 -16.28 -2.96 -1.38
N MET A 50 -16.06 -3.87 -0.44
CA MET A 50 -16.53 -5.26 -0.54
C MET A 50 -18.05 -5.34 -0.54
N ALA A 51 -18.74 -4.55 0.30
CA ALA A 51 -20.19 -4.51 0.38
C ALA A 51 -20.85 -4.18 -0.98
N ARG A 52 -20.23 -3.32 -1.80
CA ARG A 52 -20.70 -3.01 -3.17
C ARG A 52 -20.69 -4.22 -4.12
N HIS A 53 -19.94 -5.27 -3.79
CA HIS A 53 -19.92 -6.53 -4.52
C HIS A 53 -20.78 -7.63 -3.89
N GLY A 54 -21.72 -7.27 -3.00
CA GLY A 54 -22.65 -8.22 -2.35
C GLY A 54 -22.00 -9.04 -1.22
N PHE A 55 -20.92 -8.55 -0.63
CA PHE A 55 -20.28 -9.18 0.54
C PHE A 55 -21.14 -8.99 1.79
N ASP A 56 -21.36 -10.09 2.55
CA ASP A 56 -22.04 -10.07 3.84
C ASP A 56 -21.01 -9.80 4.95
N ASP A 57 -20.93 -8.56 5.42
CA ASP A 57 -20.04 -8.14 6.48
C ASP A 57 -20.57 -8.56 7.86
N TRP A 58 -20.09 -9.67 8.37
CA TRP A 58 -20.39 -10.10 9.75
C TRP A 58 -19.79 -9.17 10.81
N TRP A 59 -18.67 -8.55 10.49
CA TRP A 59 -18.05 -7.44 11.19
C TRP A 59 -17.44 -6.48 10.19
N THR A 60 -17.44 -5.20 10.52
CA THR A 60 -16.80 -4.18 9.67
C THR A 60 -15.30 -4.08 9.91
N ILE A 61 -14.55 -3.53 8.95
CA ILE A 61 -13.07 -3.34 9.06
C ILE A 61 -12.68 -2.48 10.26
N GLU A 62 -13.55 -1.55 10.70
CA GLU A 62 -13.31 -0.72 11.88
C GLU A 62 -13.13 -1.56 13.15
N ALA A 63 -13.74 -2.74 13.21
CA ALA A 63 -13.58 -3.68 14.33
C ALA A 63 -12.14 -4.23 14.44
N LEU A 64 -11.37 -4.24 13.34
CA LEU A 64 -9.95 -4.63 13.33
C LEU A 64 -9.00 -3.44 13.47
N SER A 65 -9.47 -2.22 13.23
CA SER A 65 -8.64 -1.03 13.26
C SER A 65 -8.18 -0.69 14.67
N VAL A 66 -6.87 -0.67 14.88
CA VAL A 66 -6.24 -0.27 16.15
C VAL A 66 -5.14 0.74 15.86
N ASN A 67 -5.24 1.93 16.46
CA ASN A 67 -4.34 3.04 16.23
C ASN A 67 -3.27 3.14 17.34
N GLY A 68 -2.11 2.49 17.14
CA GLY A 68 -0.95 2.67 18.00
C GLY A 68 -0.51 1.45 18.79
N TYR A 69 0.77 1.39 19.14
CA TYR A 69 1.43 0.22 19.75
C TYR A 69 0.86 -0.15 21.15
N LEU A 70 0.51 0.85 21.94
CA LEU A 70 -0.07 0.63 23.28
C LEU A 70 -1.54 0.21 23.21
N GLU A 71 -2.28 0.71 22.22
CA GLU A 71 -3.66 0.31 21.96
C GLU A 71 -3.75 -1.12 21.46
N VAL A 72 -2.81 -1.56 20.62
CA VAL A 72 -2.73 -2.97 20.17
C VAL A 72 -2.66 -3.92 21.36
N LEU A 73 -1.87 -3.62 22.38
CA LEU A 73 -1.77 -4.47 23.58
C LEU A 73 -3.08 -4.51 24.39
N ARG A 74 -3.79 -3.38 24.48
CA ARG A 74 -5.08 -3.30 25.19
C ARG A 74 -6.20 -4.01 24.43
N GLU A 75 -6.21 -3.87 23.11
CA GLU A 75 -7.23 -4.43 22.23
C GLU A 75 -6.98 -5.92 21.88
N TYR A 76 -5.77 -6.44 22.15
CA TYR A 76 -5.41 -7.81 21.81
C TYR A 76 -6.42 -8.88 22.33
N PRO A 77 -6.92 -8.82 23.58
CA PRO A 77 -7.92 -9.78 24.06
C PRO A 77 -9.25 -9.69 23.31
N ARG A 78 -9.66 -8.47 22.87
CA ARG A 78 -10.86 -8.27 22.05
C ARG A 78 -10.68 -8.85 20.66
N LEU A 79 -9.57 -8.52 20.00
CA LEU A 79 -9.23 -9.04 18.66
C LEU A 79 -9.13 -10.57 18.66
N ARG A 80 -8.55 -11.16 19.72
CA ARG A 80 -8.48 -12.60 19.86
C ARG A 80 -9.87 -13.23 19.99
N ARG A 81 -10.74 -12.69 20.84
CA ARG A 81 -12.13 -13.18 20.99
C ARG A 81 -12.91 -13.06 19.69
N MET A 82 -12.76 -11.95 18.96
CA MET A 82 -13.40 -11.76 17.66
C MET A 82 -12.89 -12.80 16.64
N ARG A 83 -11.58 -13.05 16.59
CA ARG A 83 -11.00 -14.08 15.72
C ARG A 83 -11.53 -15.48 16.07
N GLU A 84 -11.68 -15.80 17.35
CA GLU A 84 -12.27 -17.06 17.79
C GLU A 84 -13.73 -17.20 17.38
N ALA A 85 -14.54 -16.16 17.54
CA ALA A 85 -15.95 -16.12 17.11
C ALA A 85 -16.08 -16.25 15.58
N LEU A 86 -15.23 -15.53 14.84
CA LEU A 86 -15.20 -15.62 13.37
C LEU A 86 -14.78 -17.02 12.90
N ALA A 87 -13.76 -17.62 13.51
CA ALA A 87 -13.34 -18.99 13.20
C ALA A 87 -14.48 -19.98 13.42
N ALA A 88 -15.19 -19.90 14.56
CA ALA A 88 -16.31 -20.78 14.84
C ALA A 88 -17.44 -20.61 13.82
N ARG A 89 -17.75 -19.38 13.40
CA ARG A 89 -18.78 -19.11 12.38
C ARG A 89 -18.39 -19.63 11.00
N LEU A 90 -17.13 -19.42 10.59
CA LEU A 90 -16.59 -19.96 9.33
C LEU A 90 -16.58 -21.48 9.31
N ILE A 91 -16.17 -22.14 10.42
CA ILE A 91 -16.19 -23.59 10.54
C ILE A 91 -17.61 -24.15 10.47
N ALA A 92 -18.58 -23.48 11.06
CA ALA A 92 -19.99 -23.89 10.96
C ALA A 92 -20.56 -23.67 9.55
N TRP A 93 -20.15 -22.61 8.86
CA TRP A 93 -20.60 -22.28 7.50
C TRP A 93 -19.92 -23.12 6.40
N GLN A 94 -18.69 -23.58 6.64
CA GLN A 94 -17.91 -24.43 5.71
C GLN A 94 -17.73 -23.78 4.32
N PRO A 95 -17.17 -22.56 4.21
CA PRO A 95 -16.86 -22.01 2.90
C PRO A 95 -15.83 -22.89 2.19
N ARG A 96 -15.90 -22.97 0.87
CA ARG A 96 -14.93 -23.73 0.05
C ARG A 96 -13.52 -23.19 0.17
N VAL A 97 -13.39 -21.86 0.22
CA VAL A 97 -12.11 -21.15 0.36
C VAL A 97 -12.26 -20.03 1.37
N PHE A 98 -11.24 -19.80 2.14
CA PHE A 98 -11.04 -18.58 2.94
C PHE A 98 -9.89 -17.76 2.37
N VAL A 99 -10.08 -16.45 2.22
CA VAL A 99 -9.04 -15.50 1.76
C VAL A 99 -8.78 -14.44 2.81
N GLY A 100 -7.61 -14.49 3.43
CA GLY A 100 -7.10 -13.40 4.28
C GLY A 100 -6.38 -12.35 3.44
N VAL A 101 -6.84 -11.10 3.49
CA VAL A 101 -6.24 -10.00 2.72
C VAL A 101 -5.45 -9.12 3.66
N ASP A 102 -4.12 -9.08 3.49
CA ASP A 102 -3.22 -8.34 4.37
C ASP A 102 -3.40 -8.70 5.86
N ALA A 103 -3.15 -7.78 6.80
CA ALA A 103 -3.31 -7.98 8.25
C ALA A 103 -2.77 -9.35 8.76
N PRO A 104 -1.50 -9.71 8.48
CA PRO A 104 -0.98 -11.06 8.67
C PRO A 104 -0.96 -11.52 10.13
N ASP A 105 -0.94 -10.61 11.10
CA ASP A 105 -0.99 -10.98 12.52
C ASP A 105 -2.38 -11.46 12.96
N PHE A 106 -3.43 -11.08 12.22
CA PHE A 106 -4.79 -11.58 12.43
C PHE A 106 -5.09 -12.77 11.53
N ASN A 107 -4.85 -12.63 10.23
CA ASN A 107 -5.27 -13.58 9.21
C ASN A 107 -4.49 -14.90 9.27
N LEU A 108 -3.16 -14.89 9.43
CA LEU A 108 -2.38 -16.14 9.51
C LEU A 108 -2.78 -17.05 10.66
N ASP A 109 -3.16 -16.48 11.81
CA ASP A 109 -3.65 -17.29 12.94
C ASP A 109 -5.07 -17.83 12.68
N LEU A 110 -5.91 -17.10 11.97
CA LEU A 110 -7.23 -17.57 11.55
C LEU A 110 -7.12 -18.68 10.50
N GLU A 111 -6.33 -18.47 9.48
CA GLU A 111 -6.04 -19.43 8.39
C GLU A 111 -5.52 -20.76 8.95
N ALA A 112 -4.53 -20.71 9.87
CA ALA A 112 -4.01 -21.89 10.53
C ALA A 112 -5.08 -22.67 11.29
N ARG A 113 -6.11 -21.98 11.79
CA ARG A 113 -7.22 -22.60 12.55
C ARG A 113 -8.29 -23.20 11.63
N LEU A 114 -8.48 -22.64 10.44
CA LEU A 114 -9.49 -23.11 9.48
C LEU A 114 -9.04 -24.37 8.72
N ARG A 115 -7.76 -24.46 8.36
CA ARG A 115 -7.20 -25.58 7.58
C ARG A 115 -7.50 -26.99 8.13
N PRO A 116 -7.36 -27.27 9.45
CA PRO A 116 -7.70 -28.58 10.00
C PRO A 116 -9.16 -28.99 9.85
N HIS A 117 -10.05 -28.00 9.57
CA HIS A 117 -11.48 -28.24 9.32
C HIS A 117 -11.84 -28.39 7.84
N GLY A 118 -10.82 -28.54 6.95
CA GLY A 118 -11.01 -28.75 5.52
C GLY A 118 -11.27 -27.49 4.71
N ILE A 119 -11.20 -26.30 5.33
CA ILE A 119 -11.36 -25.02 4.63
C ILE A 119 -10.01 -24.63 4.01
N ARG A 120 -9.95 -24.49 2.69
CA ARG A 120 -8.74 -24.04 1.97
C ARG A 120 -8.42 -22.60 2.33
N ALA A 121 -7.18 -22.33 2.77
CA ALA A 121 -6.74 -21.02 3.22
C ALA A 121 -5.79 -20.36 2.21
N VAL A 122 -6.18 -19.21 1.71
CA VAL A 122 -5.39 -18.36 0.80
C VAL A 122 -5.04 -17.07 1.51
N HIS A 123 -3.79 -16.63 1.45
CA HIS A 123 -3.38 -15.32 1.95
C HIS A 123 -3.00 -14.41 0.79
N PHE A 124 -3.65 -13.27 0.70
CA PHE A 124 -3.41 -12.27 -0.33
C PHE A 124 -2.64 -11.10 0.26
N ILE A 125 -1.45 -10.83 -0.25
CA ILE A 125 -0.45 -9.88 0.24
C ILE A 125 0.14 -10.32 1.58
N GLY A 126 1.18 -11.12 1.50
CA GLY A 126 1.93 -11.61 2.65
C GLY A 126 2.73 -10.51 3.38
N PRO A 127 3.13 -10.79 4.62
CA PRO A 127 4.00 -9.89 5.36
C PRO A 127 5.34 -9.71 4.64
N SER A 128 5.93 -8.53 4.77
CA SER A 128 7.21 -8.16 4.12
C SER A 128 8.42 -8.92 4.69
N ILE A 129 8.37 -10.27 4.65
CA ILE A 129 9.45 -11.15 5.14
C ILE A 129 10.76 -10.97 4.36
N TRP A 130 10.70 -10.44 3.17
CA TRP A 130 11.84 -10.06 2.35
C TRP A 130 12.63 -8.86 2.89
N ALA A 131 11.97 -7.99 3.67
CA ALA A 131 12.59 -6.84 4.30
C ALA A 131 13.01 -7.10 5.75
N TRP A 132 12.25 -7.88 6.51
CA TRP A 132 12.46 -8.15 7.92
C TRP A 132 11.67 -9.37 8.39
N ARG A 133 12.07 -10.01 9.50
CA ARG A 133 11.38 -11.16 10.12
C ARG A 133 11.19 -12.36 9.18
N ARG A 134 12.28 -12.80 8.53
CA ARG A 134 12.27 -14.01 7.69
C ARG A 134 11.75 -15.25 8.41
N GLU A 135 11.92 -15.32 9.73
CA GLU A 135 11.42 -16.41 10.57
C GLU A 135 9.89 -16.60 10.49
N ARG A 136 9.15 -15.60 10.03
CA ARG A 136 7.69 -15.73 9.80
C ARG A 136 7.34 -16.72 8.69
N ILE A 137 8.29 -17.11 7.85
CA ILE A 137 8.05 -18.07 6.76
C ILE A 137 7.48 -19.40 7.28
N ASP A 138 7.93 -19.86 8.45
CA ASP A 138 7.43 -21.10 9.06
C ASP A 138 6.00 -20.96 9.58
N LYS A 139 5.63 -19.77 10.05
CA LYS A 139 4.24 -19.49 10.43
C LYS A 139 3.36 -19.49 9.18
N ILE A 140 3.78 -18.84 8.09
CA ILE A 140 3.03 -18.80 6.82
C ILE A 140 2.83 -20.23 6.30
N ARG A 141 3.89 -21.06 6.26
CA ARG A 141 3.81 -22.45 5.78
C ARG A 141 2.73 -23.27 6.50
N ARG A 142 2.56 -23.04 7.81
CA ARG A 142 1.55 -23.74 8.60
C ARG A 142 0.15 -23.15 8.45
N SER A 143 0.05 -21.89 8.05
CA SER A 143 -1.20 -21.14 8.02
C SER A 143 -1.97 -21.26 6.71
N VAL A 144 -1.26 -21.32 5.58
CA VAL A 144 -1.88 -21.20 4.26
C VAL A 144 -1.73 -22.44 3.39
N ASP A 145 -2.65 -22.63 2.47
CA ASP A 145 -2.51 -23.58 1.36
C ASP A 145 -1.92 -22.88 0.13
N HIS A 146 -2.14 -21.58 -0.02
CA HIS A 146 -1.63 -20.79 -1.14
C HIS A 146 -1.41 -19.33 -0.80
N MET A 147 -0.40 -18.71 -1.43
CA MET A 147 -0.11 -17.27 -1.33
C MET A 147 -0.41 -16.58 -2.65
N LEU A 148 -1.08 -15.43 -2.61
CA LEU A 148 -1.21 -14.51 -3.75
C LEU A 148 -0.24 -13.35 -3.54
N LEU A 149 0.74 -13.25 -4.43
CA LEU A 149 1.87 -12.34 -4.31
C LEU A 149 1.71 -11.13 -5.22
N VAL A 150 2.08 -9.96 -4.71
CA VAL A 150 1.97 -8.70 -5.47
C VAL A 150 3.31 -8.21 -6.03
N PHE A 151 4.42 -8.82 -5.61
CA PHE A 151 5.75 -8.50 -6.13
C PHE A 151 6.43 -9.73 -6.75
N PRO A 152 7.05 -9.60 -7.93
CA PRO A 152 7.59 -10.74 -8.66
C PRO A 152 8.76 -11.44 -7.95
N PHE A 153 9.55 -10.71 -7.16
CA PHE A 153 10.69 -11.28 -6.43
C PHE A 153 10.27 -12.18 -5.27
N GLU A 154 9.02 -12.09 -4.81
CA GLU A 154 8.51 -12.91 -3.71
C GLU A 154 8.36 -14.38 -4.11
N GLU A 155 8.11 -14.68 -5.41
CA GLU A 155 7.94 -16.05 -5.88
C GLU A 155 9.13 -16.97 -5.51
N ALA A 156 10.34 -16.47 -5.63
CA ALA A 156 11.53 -17.24 -5.26
C ALA A 156 11.54 -17.58 -3.76
N ILE A 157 11.16 -16.64 -2.91
CA ILE A 157 11.14 -16.82 -1.45
C ILE A 157 10.16 -17.92 -1.03
N TYR A 158 8.93 -17.87 -1.59
CA TYR A 158 7.89 -18.85 -1.24
C TYR A 158 8.16 -20.22 -1.87
N ARG A 159 8.66 -20.27 -3.10
CA ARG A 159 9.11 -21.51 -3.77
C ARG A 159 10.19 -22.21 -2.97
N ASP A 160 11.25 -21.49 -2.56
CA ASP A 160 12.39 -22.04 -1.79
C ASP A 160 11.93 -22.51 -0.40
N ALA A 161 10.86 -21.94 0.12
CA ALA A 161 10.21 -22.38 1.35
C ALA A 161 9.22 -23.55 1.16
N GLY A 162 8.97 -24.01 -0.07
CA GLY A 162 8.00 -25.05 -0.36
C GLY A 162 6.54 -24.64 -0.10
N ILE A 163 6.24 -23.33 -0.22
CA ILE A 163 4.88 -22.79 -0.04
C ILE A 163 4.30 -22.50 -1.42
N PRO A 164 3.14 -23.08 -1.79
CA PRO A 164 2.47 -22.77 -3.04
C PRO A 164 2.14 -21.28 -3.13
N ALA A 165 2.48 -20.64 -4.25
CA ALA A 165 2.26 -19.22 -4.43
C ALA A 165 2.06 -18.86 -5.90
N THR A 166 1.29 -17.79 -6.16
CA THR A 166 1.10 -17.23 -7.50
C THR A 166 1.35 -15.73 -7.47
N TYR A 167 2.24 -15.27 -8.32
CA TYR A 167 2.39 -13.84 -8.56
C TYR A 167 1.23 -13.34 -9.42
N VAL A 168 0.38 -12.50 -8.84
CA VAL A 168 -0.83 -11.98 -9.49
C VAL A 168 -0.67 -10.57 -10.04
N GLY A 169 0.42 -9.88 -9.70
CA GLY A 169 0.62 -8.46 -10.02
C GLY A 169 0.12 -7.54 -8.89
N HIS A 170 0.32 -6.25 -9.06
CA HIS A 170 -0.06 -5.28 -8.04
C HIS A 170 -1.31 -4.50 -8.46
N PRO A 171 -2.38 -4.47 -7.66
CA PRO A 171 -3.65 -3.85 -8.05
C PRO A 171 -3.54 -2.35 -8.31
N LEU A 172 -2.64 -1.63 -7.62
CA LEU A 172 -2.39 -0.22 -7.93
C LEU A 172 -1.80 -0.04 -9.34
N ALA A 173 -1.02 -0.99 -9.85
CA ALA A 173 -0.49 -0.92 -11.20
C ALA A 173 -1.57 -1.14 -12.27
N ASP A 174 -2.61 -1.91 -11.95
CA ASP A 174 -3.77 -2.06 -12.82
C ASP A 174 -4.69 -0.83 -12.76
N ALA A 175 -4.81 -0.19 -11.59
CA ALA A 175 -5.71 0.94 -11.36
C ALA A 175 -5.14 2.30 -11.82
N ILE A 176 -3.82 2.52 -11.67
CA ILE A 176 -3.17 3.75 -12.05
C ILE A 176 -2.91 3.72 -13.57
N PRO A 177 -3.38 4.73 -14.33
CA PRO A 177 -3.18 4.76 -15.77
C PRO A 177 -1.70 4.95 -16.11
N GLU A 178 -1.27 4.37 -17.22
CA GLU A 178 0.11 4.48 -17.71
C GLU A 178 0.52 5.92 -18.02
N HIS A 179 -0.43 6.73 -18.47
CA HIS A 179 -0.28 8.15 -18.72
C HIS A 179 -1.35 8.92 -17.95
N SER A 180 -0.91 9.79 -17.05
CA SER A 180 -1.79 10.69 -16.30
C SER A 180 -1.85 12.07 -16.97
N ASP A 181 -3.05 12.67 -17.03
CA ASP A 181 -3.21 14.05 -17.51
C ASP A 181 -2.85 15.05 -16.39
N GLY A 182 -1.57 15.41 -16.32
CA GLY A 182 -1.06 16.38 -15.35
C GLY A 182 -1.71 17.76 -15.49
N ALA A 183 -2.07 18.18 -16.71
CA ALA A 183 -2.71 19.48 -16.93
C ALA A 183 -4.15 19.50 -16.37
N ALA A 184 -4.92 18.44 -16.60
CA ALA A 184 -6.24 18.27 -15.99
C ALA A 184 -6.14 18.21 -14.46
N ALA A 185 -5.17 17.48 -13.90
CA ALA A 185 -4.95 17.41 -12.48
C ALA A 185 -4.60 18.77 -11.85
N ARG A 186 -3.73 19.57 -12.51
CA ARG A 186 -3.42 20.94 -12.06
C ARG A 186 -4.66 21.82 -12.04
N ARG A 187 -5.47 21.81 -13.11
CA ARG A 187 -6.74 22.57 -13.15
C ARG A 187 -7.69 22.14 -12.02
N ALA A 188 -7.85 20.84 -11.82
CA ALA A 188 -8.72 20.29 -10.78
C ALA A 188 -8.27 20.64 -9.36
N LEU A 189 -6.97 20.87 -9.15
CA LEU A 189 -6.38 21.28 -7.87
C LEU A 189 -6.27 22.80 -7.71
N GLY A 190 -6.62 23.59 -8.74
CA GLY A 190 -6.44 25.06 -8.74
C GLY A 190 -4.95 25.47 -8.76
N LEU A 191 -4.08 24.60 -9.29
CA LEU A 191 -2.64 24.89 -9.42
C LEU A 191 -2.37 25.65 -10.71
N PRO A 192 -1.35 26.52 -10.76
CA PRO A 192 -0.95 27.22 -11.97
C PRO A 192 -0.60 26.25 -13.10
N ALA A 193 -0.91 26.66 -14.34
CA ALA A 193 -0.54 25.91 -15.54
C ALA A 193 0.97 25.97 -15.82
N ALA A 194 1.61 27.10 -15.49
CA ALA A 194 3.04 27.31 -15.62
C ALA A 194 3.77 27.13 -14.29
N GLY A 195 5.08 26.91 -14.35
CA GLY A 195 5.91 26.60 -13.18
C GLY A 195 5.94 25.11 -12.85
N ALA A 196 6.95 24.72 -12.08
CA ALA A 196 7.09 23.35 -11.64
C ALA A 196 6.31 23.10 -10.34
N VAL A 197 5.68 21.93 -10.25
CA VAL A 197 4.88 21.50 -9.09
C VAL A 197 5.61 20.41 -8.33
N VAL A 198 5.80 20.61 -7.03
CA VAL A 198 6.37 19.61 -6.12
C VAL A 198 5.28 19.11 -5.17
N ALA A 199 4.99 17.81 -5.22
CA ALA A 199 4.08 17.21 -4.25
C ALA A 199 4.83 16.82 -2.96
N LEU A 200 4.22 17.12 -1.83
CA LEU A 200 4.75 16.82 -0.48
C LEU A 200 3.82 15.80 0.18
N LEU A 201 4.28 14.54 0.32
CA LEU A 201 3.50 13.45 0.91
C LEU A 201 4.16 13.00 2.23
N PRO A 202 3.91 13.68 3.35
CA PRO A 202 4.60 13.41 4.62
C PRO A 202 4.11 12.15 5.35
N GLY A 203 3.14 11.44 4.79
CA GLY A 203 2.60 10.19 5.31
C GLY A 203 1.08 10.18 5.44
N SER A 204 0.55 8.99 5.67
CA SER A 204 -0.89 8.73 5.86
C SER A 204 -1.27 8.44 7.32
N ARG A 205 -0.27 8.29 8.21
CA ARG A 205 -0.45 8.06 9.64
C ARG A 205 -0.07 9.29 10.45
N ALA A 206 -0.75 9.51 11.58
CA ALA A 206 -0.48 10.65 12.46
C ALA A 206 1.00 10.74 12.89
N SER A 207 1.62 9.60 13.22
CA SER A 207 3.03 9.55 13.61
C SER A 207 4.00 9.92 12.48
N GLU A 208 3.69 9.57 11.23
CA GLU A 208 4.50 9.95 10.07
C GLU A 208 4.43 11.46 9.85
N VAL A 209 3.21 12.01 9.84
CA VAL A 209 2.96 13.45 9.71
C VAL A 209 3.67 14.25 10.81
N GLU A 210 3.64 13.79 12.06
CA GLU A 210 4.38 14.43 13.16
C GLU A 210 5.89 14.53 12.92
N HIS A 211 6.48 13.51 12.33
CA HIS A 211 7.92 13.45 12.14
C HIS A 211 8.39 14.09 10.83
N LEU A 212 7.54 14.16 9.80
CA LEU A 212 7.93 14.53 8.44
C LEU A 212 7.30 15.82 7.92
N ALA A 213 6.12 16.24 8.40
CA ALA A 213 5.44 17.42 7.83
C ALA A 213 6.31 18.69 7.96
N LEU A 214 6.82 19.00 9.14
CA LEU A 214 7.67 20.18 9.33
C LEU A 214 9.00 20.12 8.53
N PRO A 215 9.76 19.02 8.51
CA PRO A 215 10.89 18.85 7.60
C PRO A 215 10.53 19.10 6.12
N PHE A 216 9.37 18.60 5.64
CA PHE A 216 8.94 18.78 4.25
C PHE A 216 8.60 20.24 3.96
N LEU A 217 7.89 20.92 4.84
CA LEU A 217 7.60 22.34 4.73
C LEU A 217 8.87 23.21 4.75
N ARG A 218 9.84 22.87 5.60
CA ARG A 218 11.15 23.54 5.60
C ARG A 218 11.93 23.28 4.30
N THR A 219 11.75 22.11 3.69
CA THR A 219 12.33 21.83 2.38
C THR A 219 11.66 22.67 1.29
N ALA A 220 10.34 22.84 1.34
CA ALA A 220 9.63 23.75 0.45
C ALA A 220 10.09 25.20 0.61
N ALA A 221 10.29 25.67 1.84
CA ALA A 221 10.84 27.01 2.11
C ALA A 221 12.26 27.17 1.53
N TRP A 222 13.14 26.19 1.77
CA TRP A 222 14.51 26.18 1.23
C TRP A 222 14.54 26.17 -0.30
N LEU A 223 13.64 25.45 -0.96
CA LEU A 223 13.47 25.43 -2.41
C LEU A 223 12.96 26.75 -2.91
N HIS A 224 11.95 27.35 -2.28
CA HIS A 224 11.36 28.62 -2.68
C HIS A 224 12.37 29.78 -2.65
N GLU A 225 13.33 29.78 -1.74
CA GLU A 225 14.41 30.78 -1.73
C GLU A 225 15.30 30.72 -2.98
N ARG A 226 15.39 29.55 -3.64
CA ARG A 226 16.26 29.29 -4.80
C ARG A 226 15.51 29.26 -6.14
N ARG A 227 14.23 28.87 -6.09
CA ARG A 227 13.35 28.80 -7.26
C ARG A 227 11.96 29.32 -6.90
N ARG A 228 11.71 30.56 -7.27
CA ARG A 228 10.46 31.28 -6.96
C ARG A 228 9.26 30.80 -7.78
N ASP A 229 9.50 30.10 -8.88
CA ASP A 229 8.49 29.55 -9.80
C ASP A 229 7.91 28.22 -9.32
N LEU A 230 8.36 27.67 -8.18
CA LEU A 230 7.87 26.42 -7.65
C LEU A 230 6.52 26.58 -6.93
N HIS A 231 5.63 25.63 -7.20
CA HIS A 231 4.37 25.45 -6.50
C HIS A 231 4.40 24.14 -5.72
N PHE A 232 3.86 24.16 -4.51
CA PHE A 232 3.83 22.98 -3.64
C PHE A 232 2.39 22.52 -3.44
N VAL A 233 2.15 21.22 -3.53
CA VAL A 233 0.86 20.61 -3.21
C VAL A 233 1.04 19.59 -2.09
N LEU A 234 0.23 19.71 -1.05
CA LEU A 234 0.32 18.89 0.17
C LEU A 234 -1.03 18.15 0.36
N PRO A 235 -1.16 16.90 -0.13
CA PRO A 235 -2.37 16.13 0.06
C PRO A 235 -2.39 15.49 1.46
N ALA A 236 -3.52 15.63 2.15
CA ALA A 236 -3.82 14.94 3.40
C ALA A 236 -4.64 13.67 3.12
N ALA A 237 -4.28 12.55 3.74
CA ALA A 237 -4.98 11.29 3.54
C ALA A 237 -6.39 11.24 4.17
N SER A 238 -6.68 12.15 5.13
CA SER A 238 -7.99 12.27 5.79
C SER A 238 -8.27 13.70 6.25
N ALA A 239 -9.52 14.00 6.57
CA ALA A 239 -9.93 15.30 7.12
C ALA A 239 -9.19 15.61 8.45
N THR A 240 -9.00 14.62 9.30
CA THR A 240 -8.24 14.77 10.56
C THR A 240 -6.79 15.17 10.29
N LEU A 241 -6.13 14.48 9.34
CA LEU A 241 -4.77 14.81 8.95
C LEU A 241 -4.68 16.15 8.22
N PHE A 242 -5.71 16.54 7.47
CA PHE A 242 -5.79 17.85 6.85
C PHE A 242 -5.74 18.97 7.90
N THR A 243 -6.59 18.88 8.94
CA THR A 243 -6.59 19.86 10.04
C THR A 243 -5.22 19.92 10.74
N ARG A 244 -4.59 18.77 10.95
CA ARG A 244 -3.26 18.70 11.57
C ARG A 244 -2.17 19.30 10.70
N LEU A 245 -2.13 18.96 9.40
CA LEU A 245 -1.17 19.51 8.44
C LEU A 245 -1.33 21.02 8.28
N LYS A 246 -2.58 21.50 8.28
CA LYS A 246 -2.86 22.95 8.26
C LYS A 246 -2.28 23.64 9.49
N ALA A 247 -2.50 23.12 10.68
CA ALA A 247 -1.95 23.68 11.90
C ALA A 247 -0.41 23.70 11.90
N ILE A 248 0.24 22.63 11.39
CA ILE A 248 1.70 22.58 11.26
C ILE A 248 2.20 23.61 10.23
N ALA A 249 1.50 23.77 9.09
CA ALA A 249 1.86 24.73 8.06
C ALA A 249 1.71 26.18 8.56
N ASP A 250 0.62 26.50 9.27
CA ASP A 250 0.39 27.81 9.88
C ASP A 250 1.48 28.16 10.93
N ALA A 251 1.93 27.16 11.70
CA ALA A 251 3.00 27.33 12.69
C ALA A 251 4.43 27.35 12.11
N ALA A 252 4.62 26.87 10.87
CA ALA A 252 5.94 26.70 10.26
C ALA A 252 6.62 28.01 9.84
N GLN A 253 5.93 29.16 9.91
CA GLN A 253 6.45 30.48 9.51
C GLN A 253 7.08 30.44 8.10
N LEU A 254 6.32 29.96 7.13
CA LEU A 254 6.76 29.81 5.75
C LEU A 254 7.06 31.20 5.12
N PRO A 255 8.03 31.28 4.19
CA PRO A 255 8.37 32.53 3.52
C PRO A 255 7.18 33.17 2.81
N THR A 256 7.10 34.51 2.84
CA THR A 256 6.09 35.27 2.10
C THR A 256 6.21 34.98 0.60
N GLY A 257 5.07 34.69 -0.03
CA GLY A 257 4.99 34.36 -1.46
C GLY A 257 5.26 32.90 -1.79
N LEU A 258 5.52 32.01 -0.81
CA LEU A 258 5.57 30.57 -1.06
C LEU A 258 4.18 30.05 -1.42
N SER A 259 4.07 29.46 -2.60
CA SER A 259 2.81 28.89 -3.12
C SER A 259 2.63 27.47 -2.57
N LEU A 260 1.71 27.29 -1.61
CA LEU A 260 1.38 26.00 -1.02
C LEU A 260 -0.13 25.75 -1.07
N THR A 261 -0.55 24.66 -1.71
CA THR A 261 -1.94 24.21 -1.78
C THR A 261 -2.13 22.96 -0.94
N LEU A 262 -2.96 23.03 0.10
CA LEU A 262 -3.38 21.86 0.89
C LEU A 262 -4.68 21.32 0.30
N VAL A 263 -4.73 19.98 0.16
CA VAL A 263 -5.93 19.28 -0.35
C VAL A 263 -6.22 18.04 0.51
N SER A 264 -7.48 17.61 0.56
CA SER A 264 -7.89 16.42 1.32
C SER A 264 -8.30 15.29 0.39
N GLY A 265 -7.79 14.08 0.60
CA GLY A 265 -8.18 12.87 -0.14
C GLY A 265 -7.82 12.86 -1.62
N ARG A 266 -6.93 13.73 -2.09
CA ARG A 266 -6.60 13.93 -3.51
C ARG A 266 -5.13 13.60 -3.83
N SER A 267 -4.58 12.54 -3.24
CA SER A 267 -3.17 12.17 -3.43
C SER A 267 -2.84 11.82 -4.88
N HIS A 268 -3.71 11.10 -5.58
CA HIS A 268 -3.51 10.75 -6.98
C HIS A 268 -3.52 11.97 -7.90
N ASP A 269 -4.41 12.95 -7.66
CA ASP A 269 -4.38 14.20 -8.41
C ASP A 269 -3.10 15.00 -8.15
N ALA A 270 -2.64 15.03 -6.89
CA ALA A 270 -1.39 15.68 -6.51
C ALA A 270 -0.17 15.01 -7.20
N LEU A 271 -0.15 13.67 -7.24
CA LEU A 271 0.87 12.91 -7.96
C LEU A 271 0.81 13.17 -9.48
N ALA A 272 -0.40 13.14 -10.06
CA ALA A 272 -0.56 13.42 -11.49
C ALA A 272 -0.08 14.83 -11.86
N ALA A 273 -0.38 15.85 -11.03
CA ALA A 273 -0.01 17.25 -11.24
C ALA A 273 1.48 17.54 -11.06
N ALA A 274 2.20 16.74 -10.27
CA ALA A 274 3.57 17.00 -9.85
C ALA A 274 4.62 16.75 -10.95
N ASP A 275 5.71 17.49 -10.90
CA ASP A 275 6.95 17.25 -11.68
C ASP A 275 7.99 16.50 -10.87
N ALA A 276 8.01 16.70 -9.54
CA ALA A 276 8.79 15.92 -8.58
C ALA A 276 8.03 15.73 -7.27
N VAL A 277 8.42 14.74 -6.50
CA VAL A 277 7.70 14.37 -5.28
C VAL A 277 8.67 14.19 -4.11
N LEU A 278 8.34 14.78 -2.96
CA LEU A 278 8.95 14.46 -1.67
C LEU A 278 7.97 13.58 -0.89
N VAL A 279 8.35 12.34 -0.63
CA VAL A 279 7.42 11.33 -0.14
C VAL A 279 7.97 10.57 1.08
N ALA A 280 7.11 10.31 2.04
CA ALA A 280 7.39 9.38 3.15
C ALA A 280 7.52 7.94 2.61
N SER A 281 8.44 7.15 3.19
CA SER A 281 8.56 5.73 2.86
C SER A 281 7.26 4.99 3.20
N GLY A 282 6.79 4.16 2.28
CA GLY A 282 5.55 3.38 2.37
C GLY A 282 4.95 3.14 0.99
N THR A 283 3.68 2.74 0.94
CA THR A 283 2.94 2.47 -0.31
C THR A 283 2.92 3.68 -1.26
N ALA A 284 2.92 4.91 -0.73
CA ALA A 284 2.96 6.13 -1.52
C ALA A 284 4.20 6.23 -2.43
N THR A 285 5.32 5.58 -2.08
CA THR A 285 6.50 5.52 -2.96
C THR A 285 6.25 4.67 -4.20
N LEU A 286 5.46 3.60 -4.08
CA LEU A 286 5.03 2.79 -5.21
C LEU A 286 4.04 3.56 -6.08
N GLU A 287 3.01 4.20 -5.48
CA GLU A 287 2.08 5.06 -6.22
C GLU A 287 2.82 6.12 -7.01
N THR A 288 3.78 6.82 -6.39
CA THR A 288 4.63 7.83 -7.04
C THR A 288 5.39 7.24 -8.24
N ALA A 289 5.94 6.03 -8.11
CA ALA A 289 6.63 5.36 -9.22
C ALA A 289 5.66 4.95 -10.34
N LEU A 290 4.45 4.48 -9.99
CA LEU A 290 3.42 4.13 -10.96
C LEU A 290 2.89 5.36 -11.71
N PHE A 291 2.86 6.54 -11.08
CA PHE A 291 2.64 7.83 -11.77
C PHE A 291 3.87 8.32 -12.55
N ARG A 292 4.97 7.54 -12.55
CA ARG A 292 6.24 7.86 -13.24
C ARG A 292 6.84 9.20 -12.80
N LYS A 293 6.69 9.57 -11.51
CA LYS A 293 7.19 10.83 -10.99
C LYS A 293 8.54 10.66 -10.32
N PRO A 294 9.56 11.43 -10.73
CA PRO A 294 10.81 11.55 -9.99
C PRO A 294 10.55 11.90 -8.53
N MET A 295 11.27 11.27 -7.61
CA MET A 295 10.98 11.45 -6.19
C MET A 295 12.24 11.47 -5.33
N VAL A 296 12.06 12.04 -4.14
CA VAL A 296 12.97 11.94 -3.01
C VAL A 296 12.20 11.29 -1.87
N ILE A 297 12.75 10.20 -1.34
CA ILE A 297 12.11 9.44 -0.25
C ILE A 297 12.71 9.88 1.08
N ALA A 298 11.86 10.12 2.07
CA ALA A 298 12.30 10.42 3.42
C ALA A 298 11.59 9.51 4.43
N TYR A 299 12.30 9.11 5.49
CA TYR A 299 11.70 8.37 6.57
C TYR A 299 12.29 8.75 7.92
N ARG A 300 11.41 9.05 8.86
CA ARG A 300 11.78 9.40 10.23
C ARG A 300 10.81 8.77 11.21
N MET A 301 11.36 8.12 12.21
CA MET A 301 10.62 7.47 13.29
C MET A 301 11.31 7.72 14.63
N SER A 302 10.69 7.30 15.73
CA SER A 302 11.30 7.38 17.03
C SER A 302 12.66 6.66 17.05
N TRP A 303 13.61 7.17 17.80
CA TRP A 303 14.97 6.61 17.89
C TRP A 303 14.95 5.12 18.28
N LEU A 304 14.10 4.73 19.23
CA LEU A 304 13.98 3.34 19.69
C LEU A 304 13.49 2.40 18.58
N SER A 305 12.43 2.82 17.85
CA SER A 305 11.89 2.07 16.71
C SER A 305 12.94 1.90 15.61
N TYR A 306 13.71 2.96 15.33
CA TYR A 306 14.78 2.92 14.35
C TYR A 306 15.89 1.93 14.72
N GLN A 307 16.34 1.93 15.98
CA GLN A 307 17.38 0.99 16.43
C GLN A 307 16.91 -0.48 16.32
N MET A 308 15.64 -0.75 16.63
CA MET A 308 15.06 -2.09 16.44
C MET A 308 15.00 -2.47 14.96
N MET A 309 14.55 -1.56 14.09
CA MET A 309 14.44 -1.82 12.65
C MET A 309 15.80 -2.02 12.01
N ARG A 310 16.80 -1.17 12.35
CA ARG A 310 18.17 -1.26 11.80
C ARG A 310 18.85 -2.60 12.10
N ARG A 311 18.54 -3.22 13.25
CA ARG A 311 19.11 -4.52 13.63
C ARG A 311 18.42 -5.71 12.95
N ARG A 312 17.20 -5.53 12.42
CA ARG A 312 16.37 -6.59 11.85
C ARG A 312 16.11 -6.46 10.36
N GLY A 313 16.48 -5.33 9.76
CA GLY A 313 16.34 -5.10 8.32
C GLY A 313 17.46 -5.80 7.53
N TYR A 314 17.10 -6.37 6.39
CA TYR A 314 18.04 -7.09 5.50
C TYR A 314 18.39 -6.27 4.25
N LEU A 315 17.60 -5.27 3.95
CA LEU A 315 17.77 -4.45 2.75
C LEU A 315 18.38 -3.09 3.09
N PRO A 316 19.23 -2.55 2.22
CA PRO A 316 19.76 -1.19 2.34
C PRO A 316 18.73 -0.12 1.95
N TYR A 317 17.59 -0.51 1.40
CA TYR A 317 16.52 0.35 0.87
C TYR A 317 15.31 0.35 1.78
N VAL A 318 14.58 1.48 1.80
CA VAL A 318 13.30 1.60 2.50
C VAL A 318 12.13 1.94 1.57
N GLY A 319 12.40 2.43 0.38
CA GLY A 319 11.39 2.76 -0.63
C GLY A 319 11.14 1.60 -1.60
N LEU A 320 9.87 1.32 -1.89
CA LEU A 320 9.49 0.24 -2.80
C LEU A 320 10.15 0.32 -4.19
N PRO A 321 10.30 1.50 -4.83
CA PRO A 321 10.98 1.57 -6.13
C PRO A 321 12.43 1.08 -6.10
N ASN A 322 13.19 1.42 -5.06
CA ASN A 322 14.57 0.96 -4.89
C ASN A 322 14.63 -0.53 -4.56
N ILE A 323 13.72 -1.02 -3.72
CA ILE A 323 13.58 -2.45 -3.37
C ILE A 323 13.27 -3.27 -4.62
N LEU A 324 12.27 -2.85 -5.40
CA LEU A 324 11.87 -3.55 -6.64
C LEU A 324 12.94 -3.51 -7.72
N SER A 325 13.74 -2.45 -7.74
CA SER A 325 14.86 -2.30 -8.68
C SER A 325 16.15 -2.99 -8.22
N GLY A 326 16.25 -3.44 -6.96
CA GLY A 326 17.47 -4.01 -6.37
C GLY A 326 18.65 -3.03 -6.29
N ARG A 327 18.40 -1.73 -6.48
CA ARG A 327 19.41 -0.65 -6.47
C ARG A 327 18.79 0.68 -6.12
N PHE A 328 19.60 1.66 -5.75
CA PHE A 328 19.13 3.04 -5.58
C PHE A 328 18.82 3.65 -6.96
N VAL A 329 17.54 3.80 -7.27
CA VAL A 329 17.02 4.54 -8.44
C VAL A 329 16.71 5.98 -8.04
N VAL A 330 16.24 6.18 -6.82
CA VAL A 330 15.92 7.48 -6.24
C VAL A 330 16.60 7.64 -4.87
N PRO A 331 16.93 8.86 -4.45
CA PRO A 331 17.58 9.10 -3.16
C PRO A 331 16.64 8.85 -1.98
N GLU A 332 17.20 8.31 -0.89
CA GLU A 332 16.52 8.06 0.38
C GLU A 332 17.24 8.78 1.54
N PHE A 333 16.50 9.51 2.32
CA PHE A 333 16.98 10.22 3.51
C PHE A 333 16.36 9.65 4.76
N LEU A 334 17.19 9.16 5.69
CA LEU A 334 16.73 8.49 6.91
C LEU A 334 17.15 9.26 8.15
N GLN A 335 16.25 9.38 9.12
CA GLN A 335 16.52 9.93 10.45
C GLN A 335 17.22 11.30 10.44
N SER A 336 18.49 11.37 10.85
CA SER A 336 19.29 12.61 10.90
C SER A 336 19.66 13.16 9.52
N ALA A 337 19.56 12.33 8.46
CA ALA A 337 19.76 12.79 7.09
C ALA A 337 18.52 13.55 6.53
N VAL A 338 17.35 13.46 7.19
CA VAL A 338 16.15 14.22 6.83
C VAL A 338 16.38 15.70 7.19
N ARG A 339 17.05 16.41 6.28
CA ARG A 339 17.41 17.85 6.41
C ARG A 339 16.93 18.61 5.18
N ALA A 340 16.38 19.80 5.39
CA ALA A 340 15.77 20.60 4.34
C ALA A 340 16.70 20.85 3.14
N ALA A 341 17.95 21.23 3.39
CA ALA A 341 18.93 21.47 2.33
C ALA A 341 19.23 20.20 1.52
N ALA A 342 19.51 19.07 2.20
CA ALA A 342 19.87 17.84 1.51
C ALA A 342 18.72 17.28 0.64
N MET A 343 17.49 17.30 1.17
CA MET A 343 16.30 16.90 0.40
C MET A 343 16.00 17.90 -0.72
N GLY A 344 16.18 19.20 -0.46
CA GLY A 344 16.00 20.27 -1.44
C GLY A 344 16.97 20.17 -2.63
N GLU A 345 18.26 19.94 -2.37
CA GLU A 345 19.26 19.70 -3.42
C GLU A 345 18.92 18.49 -4.27
N ALA A 346 18.51 17.40 -3.61
CA ALA A 346 18.07 16.19 -4.33
C ALA A 346 16.84 16.45 -5.20
N LEU A 347 15.86 17.24 -4.72
CA LEU A 347 14.67 17.62 -5.49
C LEU A 347 15.02 18.55 -6.69
N LEU A 348 15.93 19.52 -6.50
CA LEU A 348 16.39 20.36 -7.62
C LEU A 348 17.01 19.50 -8.73
N ARG A 349 17.83 18.51 -8.36
CA ARG A 349 18.38 17.57 -9.34
C ARG A 349 17.29 16.81 -10.09
N GLN A 350 16.21 16.38 -9.41
CA GLN A 350 15.08 15.72 -10.04
C GLN A 350 14.34 16.64 -11.03
N LEU A 351 14.32 17.95 -10.76
CA LEU A 351 13.63 18.95 -11.56
C LEU A 351 14.48 19.46 -12.72
N ASP A 352 15.80 19.63 -12.53
CA ASP A 352 16.67 20.38 -13.44
C ASP A 352 17.52 19.47 -14.34
N ASP A 353 17.75 18.21 -13.97
CA ASP A 353 18.51 17.23 -14.77
C ASP A 353 17.55 16.39 -15.63
N ASP A 354 17.33 16.84 -16.87
CA ASP A 354 16.42 16.18 -17.80
C ASP A 354 16.82 14.74 -18.14
N ALA A 355 18.11 14.46 -18.28
CA ALA A 355 18.60 13.12 -18.59
C ALA A 355 18.34 12.16 -17.43
N HIS A 356 18.61 12.63 -16.20
CA HIS A 356 18.34 11.87 -14.97
C HIS A 356 16.83 11.62 -14.81
N ARG A 357 15.99 12.63 -15.04
CA ARG A 357 14.54 12.53 -14.97
C ARG A 357 13.99 11.51 -15.97
N GLN A 358 14.44 11.56 -17.22
CA GLN A 358 14.03 10.60 -18.26
C GLN A 358 14.43 9.17 -17.91
N ALA A 359 15.63 8.96 -17.37
CA ALA A 359 16.09 7.64 -16.92
C ALA A 359 15.18 7.07 -15.80
N ILE A 360 14.78 7.90 -14.83
CA ILE A 360 13.85 7.51 -13.77
C ILE A 360 12.47 7.17 -14.34
N VAL A 361 11.92 8.00 -15.21
CA VAL A 361 10.62 7.78 -15.86
C VAL A 361 10.61 6.47 -16.65
N ALA A 362 11.66 6.18 -17.41
CA ALA A 362 11.81 4.92 -18.14
C ALA A 362 11.88 3.71 -17.20
N GLN A 363 12.67 3.80 -16.12
CA GLN A 363 12.76 2.75 -15.10
C GLN A 363 11.39 2.48 -14.43
N PHE A 364 10.65 3.54 -14.11
CA PHE A 364 9.32 3.43 -13.51
C PHE A 364 8.28 2.89 -14.50
N GLY A 365 8.43 3.18 -15.82
CA GLY A 365 7.64 2.53 -16.85
C GLY A 365 7.84 1.02 -16.84
N THR A 366 9.07 0.55 -16.87
CA THR A 366 9.41 -0.88 -16.79
C THR A 366 8.86 -1.52 -15.50
N LEU A 367 8.94 -0.80 -14.37
CA LEU A 367 8.37 -1.25 -13.10
C LEU A 367 6.85 -1.40 -13.19
N HIS A 368 6.16 -0.39 -13.73
CA HIS A 368 4.71 -0.41 -13.93
C HIS A 368 4.28 -1.61 -14.77
N ASP A 369 4.93 -1.83 -15.92
CA ASP A 369 4.65 -2.96 -16.82
C ASP A 369 4.87 -4.31 -16.12
N SER A 370 5.89 -4.42 -15.29
CA SER A 370 6.16 -5.65 -14.54
C SER A 370 5.09 -5.98 -13.51
N LEU A 371 4.45 -4.96 -12.90
CA LEU A 371 3.45 -5.07 -11.86
C LEU A 371 2.01 -5.11 -12.40
N ARG A 372 1.77 -4.60 -13.60
CA ARG A 372 0.45 -4.57 -14.26
C ARG A 372 0.17 -5.92 -14.92
N ARG A 373 -0.55 -6.78 -14.21
CA ARG A 373 -0.77 -8.17 -14.61
C ARG A 373 -2.25 -8.59 -14.67
N GLY A 374 -3.19 -7.67 -14.44
CA GLY A 374 -4.60 -8.02 -14.26
C GLY A 374 -4.80 -8.77 -12.93
N CYS A 375 -4.38 -8.13 -11.85
CA CYS A 375 -4.31 -8.71 -10.52
C CYS A 375 -5.63 -9.40 -10.10
N ALA A 376 -6.75 -8.71 -10.26
CA ALA A 376 -8.07 -9.24 -9.92
C ALA A 376 -8.40 -10.55 -10.65
N GLU A 377 -8.10 -10.60 -11.95
CA GLU A 377 -8.36 -11.77 -12.78
C GLU A 377 -7.48 -12.96 -12.41
N ARG A 378 -6.19 -12.71 -12.23
CA ARG A 378 -5.21 -13.75 -11.86
C ARG A 378 -5.47 -14.29 -10.47
N ALA A 379 -5.77 -13.41 -9.51
CA ALA A 379 -6.14 -13.80 -8.16
C ALA A 379 -7.42 -14.63 -8.14
N ALA A 380 -8.47 -14.20 -8.87
CA ALA A 380 -9.71 -14.96 -8.99
C ALA A 380 -9.48 -16.35 -9.58
N ARG A 381 -8.65 -16.48 -10.62
CA ARG A 381 -8.31 -17.78 -11.22
C ARG A 381 -7.63 -18.70 -10.22
N ALA A 382 -6.61 -18.20 -9.50
CA ALA A 382 -5.89 -18.99 -8.50
C ALA A 382 -6.82 -19.47 -7.36
N VAL A 383 -7.74 -18.61 -6.91
CA VAL A 383 -8.74 -18.97 -5.89
C VAL A 383 -9.69 -20.03 -6.40
N LEU A 384 -10.16 -19.94 -7.66
CA LEU A 384 -11.06 -20.92 -8.27
C LEU A 384 -10.38 -22.28 -8.46
N GLU A 385 -9.12 -22.32 -8.87
CA GLU A 385 -8.34 -23.54 -9.00
C GLU A 385 -8.25 -24.29 -7.66
N LEU A 386 -8.06 -23.57 -6.57
CA LEU A 386 -8.03 -24.13 -5.21
C LEU A 386 -9.42 -24.58 -4.74
N ALA A 387 -10.49 -23.88 -5.13
CA ALA A 387 -11.86 -24.22 -4.76
C ALA A 387 -12.39 -25.46 -5.51
N GLY A 388 -11.85 -25.74 -6.69
CA GLY A 388 -12.25 -26.86 -7.54
C GLY A 388 -11.48 -28.16 -7.34
N GLY A 389 -10.34 -28.12 -6.65
CA GLY A 389 -9.53 -29.27 -6.26
C GLY A 389 -9.75 -29.62 -4.82
#